data_7308b3294aac8523ed1c021dfd74d0ef
#
_entry.id   7308b3294aac8523ed1c021dfd74d0ef
#
_cell.length_a   1.000
_cell.length_b   1.000
_cell.length_c   1.000
_cell.angle_alpha   90.00
_cell.angle_beta   90.00
_cell.angle_gamma   90.00
#
_symmetry.space_group_name_H-M   'P 1'
#
loop_
_entity.id
_entity.type
_entity.pdbx_description
1 polymer ?
#
loop_
_entity_poly.entity_id
_entity_poly.type
_entity_poly.pdbx_seq_one_letter_code
_entity_poly.pdbx_strand_id
1 'polypeptide(L)'
;MKKNILKFLTLLVAMFFMVSCSKKNDTIKIVFLPNEANESLKKSRDEFAKIIQQATGKKVEIITTTDYNITVENIVSGQAQITYLGAEAYLKARERSKDIEAVLTNAGESGTLKDSLYYSFIAVRSEDAAKYKTGNNFDLKKLKGKTIGFVTNSSTSGFKIPGKVIADEFGIKNTDELIEPNKVFSKVVFGASHPGTQALLFKGDVDVATFAIPKSFTTYELTSGTDFRTGATYTVKKGAVAPFGQYAGKSFTVIRSIPVYNGPIVFNTKTLSKEDQEKIKKALMSKEVTDNPYIFSPKEKTKDSKIRGLFLRENPNVGFIETNTAWYESMKGIK
;
A
#
# COMPACT_ATOMS: atom_id res chain seq x y z
N MET A 1 33.04 7.01 63.28
CA MET A 1 32.06 7.81 62.53
C MET A 1 32.34 7.91 61.05
N LYS A 2 33.57 8.16 60.57
CA LYS A 2 33.83 8.33 59.10
C LYS A 2 33.59 7.07 58.23
N LYS A 3 33.77 5.84 58.76
CA LYS A 3 33.53 4.59 58.00
C LYS A 3 32.06 4.26 57.75
N ASN A 4 31.15 4.75 58.60
CA ASN A 4 29.70 4.51 58.42
C ASN A 4 29.07 5.50 57.48
N ILE A 5 29.62 6.71 57.36
CA ILE A 5 29.17 7.74 56.42
C ILE A 5 29.48 7.34 54.98
N LEU A 6 30.67 6.73 54.77
CA LEU A 6 31.08 6.26 53.43
C LEU A 6 30.22 5.07 52.93
N LYS A 7 29.80 4.15 53.83
CA LYS A 7 28.87 3.07 53.48
C LYS A 7 27.46 3.56 53.23
N PHE A 8 27.00 4.63 53.86
CA PHE A 8 25.70 5.23 53.63
C PHE A 8 25.69 5.99 52.28
N LEU A 9 26.79 6.66 51.92
CA LEU A 9 26.92 7.36 50.67
C LEU A 9 26.96 6.40 49.44
N THR A 10 27.65 5.24 49.60
CA THR A 10 27.67 4.20 48.55
C THR A 10 26.31 3.52 48.38
N LEU A 11 25.52 3.37 49.44
CA LEU A 11 24.16 2.82 49.34
C LEU A 11 23.20 3.79 48.66
N LEU A 12 23.34 5.11 48.89
CA LEU A 12 22.52 6.13 48.24
C LEU A 12 22.83 6.27 46.75
N VAL A 13 24.09 6.16 46.33
CA VAL A 13 24.52 6.17 44.94
C VAL A 13 24.05 4.91 44.18
N ALA A 14 24.01 3.75 44.85
CA ALA A 14 23.50 2.51 44.27
C ALA A 14 21.96 2.55 44.05
N MET A 15 21.21 3.26 44.90
CA MET A 15 19.77 3.46 44.71
C MET A 15 19.43 4.42 43.54
N PHE A 16 20.34 5.36 43.20
CA PHE A 16 20.13 6.28 42.09
C PHE A 16 20.35 5.63 40.71
N PHE A 17 21.08 4.50 40.64
CA PHE A 17 21.29 3.78 39.38
C PHE A 17 20.20 2.78 39.02
N MET A 18 19.21 2.52 39.88
CA MET A 18 18.10 1.60 39.58
C MET A 18 16.82 2.26 39.06
N VAL A 19 16.83 3.57 38.86
CA VAL A 19 15.75 4.29 38.16
C VAL A 19 16.25 4.69 36.77
N SER A 20 16.92 3.77 36.08
CA SER A 20 16.93 3.80 34.62
C SER A 20 15.59 3.23 34.16
N CYS A 21 14.54 3.99 34.39
CA CYS A 21 13.29 3.80 33.69
C CYS A 21 13.61 3.96 32.21
N SER A 22 13.75 2.85 31.49
CA SER A 22 13.68 2.87 30.04
C SER A 22 12.39 3.64 29.76
N LYS A 23 12.46 4.84 29.18
CA LYS A 23 11.29 5.56 28.70
C LYS A 23 10.55 4.58 27.80
N LYS A 24 9.53 3.89 28.35
CA LYS A 24 8.55 3.21 27.50
C LYS A 24 8.10 4.28 26.53
N ASN A 25 8.30 4.02 25.25
CA ASN A 25 7.77 4.91 24.22
C ASN A 25 6.26 4.93 24.40
N ASP A 26 5.73 5.96 25.06
CA ASP A 26 4.30 6.12 25.32
C ASP A 26 3.53 6.54 24.07
N THR A 27 4.23 6.67 22.95
CA THR A 27 3.67 7.05 21.66
C THR A 27 3.98 5.99 20.62
N ILE A 28 2.94 5.51 19.93
CA ILE A 28 3.04 4.64 18.77
C ILE A 28 2.87 5.51 17.52
N LYS A 29 3.79 5.40 16.56
CA LYS A 29 3.72 6.13 15.30
C LYS A 29 3.35 5.22 14.17
N ILE A 30 2.38 5.63 13.37
CA ILE A 30 1.91 4.95 12.16
C ILE A 30 2.32 5.79 10.97
N VAL A 31 3.04 5.20 10.03
CA VAL A 31 3.39 5.88 8.77
C VAL A 31 2.56 5.33 7.62
N PHE A 32 1.99 6.22 6.81
CA PHE A 32 1.20 5.88 5.62
C PHE A 32 1.93 6.24 4.33
N LEU A 33 1.78 5.39 3.32
CA LEU A 33 2.25 5.64 1.96
C LEU A 33 1.53 6.87 1.33
N PRO A 34 2.09 7.46 0.28
CA PRO A 34 1.47 8.57 -0.45
C PRO A 34 0.05 8.27 -0.97
N ASN A 35 -0.26 7.00 -1.26
CA ASN A 35 -1.60 6.59 -1.71
C ASN A 35 -2.68 6.87 -0.66
N GLU A 36 -2.36 6.59 0.60
CA GLU A 36 -3.25 6.75 1.75
C GLU A 36 -3.14 8.15 2.37
N ALA A 37 -2.17 8.98 1.93
CA ALA A 37 -2.00 10.36 2.40
C ALA A 37 -3.09 11.32 1.90
N ASN A 38 -3.93 10.89 0.95
CA ASN A 38 -5.02 11.68 0.40
C ASN A 38 -5.97 12.16 1.49
N GLU A 39 -6.42 13.43 1.40
CA GLU A 39 -7.31 14.06 2.37
C GLU A 39 -8.65 13.32 2.51
N SER A 40 -9.15 12.72 1.42
CA SER A 40 -10.38 11.91 1.46
C SER A 40 -10.30 10.68 2.37
N LEU A 41 -9.10 10.23 2.73
CA LEU A 41 -8.85 9.12 3.66
C LEU A 41 -8.45 9.59 5.07
N LYS A 42 -8.43 10.90 5.33
CA LYS A 42 -8.02 11.43 6.65
C LYS A 42 -8.81 10.79 7.78
N LYS A 43 -10.14 10.78 7.69
CA LYS A 43 -11.01 10.16 8.72
C LYS A 43 -10.71 8.68 8.93
N SER A 44 -10.37 7.95 7.87
CA SER A 44 -10.06 6.53 7.93
C SER A 44 -8.71 6.26 8.59
N ARG A 45 -7.71 7.11 8.33
CA ARG A 45 -6.42 7.07 9.05
C ARG A 45 -6.61 7.42 10.53
N ASP A 46 -7.40 8.46 10.83
CA ASP A 46 -7.69 8.87 12.21
C ASP A 46 -8.40 7.76 12.98
N GLU A 47 -9.37 7.07 12.35
CA GLU A 47 -10.09 5.94 12.96
C GLU A 47 -9.17 4.73 13.17
N PHE A 48 -8.29 4.42 12.21
CA PHE A 48 -7.28 3.37 12.37
C PHE A 48 -6.34 3.67 13.55
N ALA A 49 -5.89 4.91 13.69
CA ALA A 49 -5.07 5.34 14.82
C ALA A 49 -5.83 5.26 16.15
N LYS A 50 -7.10 5.64 16.18
CA LYS A 50 -7.97 5.56 17.36
C LYS A 50 -8.16 4.12 17.83
N ILE A 51 -8.36 3.16 16.92
CA ILE A 51 -8.45 1.75 17.26
C ILE A 51 -7.18 1.28 17.99
N ILE A 52 -6.01 1.64 17.47
CA ILE A 52 -4.72 1.28 18.08
C ILE A 52 -4.53 1.97 19.44
N GLN A 53 -4.92 3.24 19.55
CA GLN A 53 -4.90 3.96 20.82
C GLN A 53 -5.79 3.29 21.86
N GLN A 54 -7.00 2.90 21.50
CA GLN A 54 -7.92 2.20 22.41
C GLN A 54 -7.39 0.83 22.83
N ALA A 55 -6.78 0.09 21.91
CA ALA A 55 -6.22 -1.23 22.21
C ALA A 55 -5.03 -1.18 23.16
N THR A 56 -4.17 -0.16 23.04
CA THR A 56 -2.90 -0.08 23.76
C THR A 56 -2.92 0.87 24.95
N GLY A 57 -3.86 1.82 24.99
CA GLY A 57 -3.88 2.93 25.94
C GLY A 57 -2.79 3.99 25.71
N LYS A 58 -2.04 3.89 24.61
CA LYS A 58 -0.93 4.79 24.26
C LYS A 58 -1.37 5.87 23.29
N LYS A 59 -0.67 7.02 23.33
CA LYS A 59 -0.82 8.04 22.28
C LYS A 59 -0.46 7.46 20.92
N VAL A 60 -1.22 7.79 19.88
CA VAL A 60 -0.92 7.39 18.50
C VAL A 60 -0.73 8.64 17.65
N GLU A 61 0.35 8.66 16.87
CA GLU A 61 0.66 9.74 15.92
C GLU A 61 0.68 9.18 14.50
N ILE A 62 0.11 9.95 13.57
CA ILE A 62 0.08 9.62 12.15
C ILE A 62 1.15 10.41 11.41
N ILE A 63 1.97 9.73 10.64
CA ILE A 63 2.95 10.29 9.71
C ILE A 63 2.44 10.01 8.30
N THR A 64 2.28 11.04 7.50
CA THR A 64 2.03 10.91 6.05
C THR A 64 3.28 11.27 5.29
N THR A 65 3.54 10.56 4.19
CA THR A 65 4.72 10.76 3.37
C THR A 65 4.33 11.09 1.93
N THR A 66 5.27 11.68 1.20
CA THR A 66 5.14 11.96 -0.24
C THR A 66 5.93 10.99 -1.11
N ASP A 67 6.69 10.06 -0.47
CA ASP A 67 7.55 9.10 -1.15
C ASP A 67 7.53 7.74 -0.44
N TYR A 68 7.56 6.66 -1.23
CA TYR A 68 7.57 5.28 -0.73
C TYR A 68 8.85 4.94 0.06
N ASN A 69 9.99 5.44 -0.39
CA ASN A 69 11.27 5.15 0.28
C ASN A 69 11.33 5.83 1.65
N ILE A 70 10.73 7.03 1.79
CA ILE A 70 10.60 7.70 3.09
C ILE A 70 9.73 6.86 4.04
N THR A 71 8.65 6.25 3.54
CA THR A 71 7.83 5.34 4.35
C THR A 71 8.62 4.12 4.81
N VAL A 72 9.36 3.48 3.89
CA VAL A 72 10.24 2.35 4.20
C VAL A 72 11.32 2.75 5.20
N GLU A 73 11.92 3.94 5.05
CA GLU A 73 12.93 4.43 5.98
C GLU A 73 12.38 4.63 7.39
N ASN A 74 11.20 5.22 7.52
CA ASN A 74 10.55 5.44 8.82
C ASN A 74 10.30 4.12 9.57
N ILE A 75 9.84 3.07 8.88
CA ILE A 75 9.57 1.78 9.54
C ILE A 75 10.87 1.04 9.86
N VAL A 76 11.87 1.05 8.98
CA VAL A 76 13.15 0.37 9.16
C VAL A 76 13.97 1.00 10.27
N SER A 77 14.04 2.33 10.33
CA SER A 77 14.77 3.06 11.37
C SER A 77 14.08 3.03 12.74
N GLY A 78 12.81 2.59 12.82
CA GLY A 78 12.02 2.61 14.04
C GLY A 78 11.42 3.98 14.39
N GLN A 79 11.49 4.95 13.49
CA GLN A 79 10.78 6.22 13.64
C GLN A 79 9.26 6.04 13.60
N ALA A 80 8.78 5.00 12.91
CA ALA A 80 7.42 4.50 13.00
C ALA A 80 7.42 3.04 13.43
N GLN A 81 6.38 2.61 14.16
CA GLN A 81 6.21 1.25 14.66
C GLN A 81 5.29 0.42 13.78
N ILE A 82 4.41 1.07 13.04
CA ILE A 82 3.35 0.44 12.24
C ILE A 82 3.27 1.11 10.89
N THR A 83 3.05 0.30 9.84
CA THR A 83 2.71 0.79 8.49
C THR A 83 1.87 -0.23 7.74
N TYR A 84 1.24 0.22 6.64
CA TYR A 84 0.68 -0.64 5.60
C TYR A 84 1.54 -0.47 4.35
N LEU A 85 2.09 -1.57 3.82
CA LEU A 85 2.98 -1.56 2.66
C LEU A 85 2.42 -2.44 1.54
N GLY A 86 2.81 -2.17 0.30
CA GLY A 86 2.74 -3.18 -0.74
C GLY A 86 3.80 -4.27 -0.51
N ALA A 87 3.58 -5.47 -1.05
CA ALA A 87 4.44 -6.63 -0.82
C ALA A 87 5.93 -6.37 -1.17
N GLU A 88 6.22 -5.69 -2.28
CA GLU A 88 7.61 -5.36 -2.66
C GLU A 88 8.27 -4.40 -1.68
N ALA A 89 7.58 -3.33 -1.27
CA ALA A 89 8.10 -2.38 -0.29
C ALA A 89 8.34 -3.07 1.06
N TYR A 90 7.45 -3.99 1.47
CA TYR A 90 7.64 -4.82 2.65
C TYR A 90 8.89 -5.71 2.53
N LEU A 91 9.04 -6.45 1.43
CA LEU A 91 10.20 -7.34 1.24
C LEU A 91 11.52 -6.56 1.26
N LYS A 92 11.57 -5.37 0.64
CA LYS A 92 12.73 -4.46 0.72
C LYS A 92 13.00 -3.98 2.14
N ALA A 93 11.97 -3.63 2.91
CA ALA A 93 12.12 -3.27 4.32
C ALA A 93 12.64 -4.45 5.14
N ARG A 94 12.12 -5.65 4.91
CA ARG A 94 12.52 -6.90 5.59
C ARG A 94 13.96 -7.32 5.27
N GLU A 95 14.44 -7.10 4.05
CA GLU A 95 15.85 -7.33 3.67
C GLU A 95 16.80 -6.44 4.48
N ARG A 96 16.40 -5.19 4.76
CA ARG A 96 17.20 -4.22 5.54
C ARG A 96 17.17 -4.48 7.04
N SER A 97 16.06 -5.00 7.57
CA SER A 97 15.94 -5.34 9.00
C SER A 97 15.00 -6.52 9.21
N LYS A 98 15.48 -7.54 9.92
CA LYS A 98 14.68 -8.71 10.30
C LYS A 98 13.65 -8.42 11.41
N ASP A 99 13.70 -7.23 12.00
CA ASP A 99 12.68 -6.76 12.95
C ASP A 99 11.42 -6.23 12.27
N ILE A 100 11.41 -6.14 10.92
CA ILE A 100 10.26 -5.70 10.15
C ILE A 100 9.41 -6.91 9.76
N GLU A 101 8.24 -7.06 10.35
CA GLU A 101 7.39 -8.24 10.17
C GLU A 101 6.02 -7.91 9.58
N ALA A 102 5.60 -8.73 8.60
CA ALA A 102 4.23 -8.76 8.12
C ALA A 102 3.38 -9.52 9.13
N VAL A 103 2.36 -8.88 9.67
CA VAL A 103 1.55 -9.46 10.75
C VAL A 103 0.12 -9.74 10.33
N LEU A 104 -0.52 -8.84 9.60
CA LEU A 104 -1.89 -8.96 9.10
C LEU A 104 -1.97 -8.53 7.64
N THR A 105 -2.97 -9.04 6.95
CA THR A 105 -3.41 -8.53 5.64
C THR A 105 -4.94 -8.60 5.57
N ASN A 106 -5.55 -7.91 4.61
CA ASN A 106 -6.99 -8.08 4.38
C ASN A 106 -7.26 -9.38 3.63
N ALA A 107 -8.16 -10.18 4.15
CA ALA A 107 -8.61 -11.44 3.53
C ALA A 107 -9.21 -11.19 2.13
N GLY A 108 -9.19 -12.23 1.30
CA GLY A 108 -10.03 -12.29 0.12
C GLY A 108 -11.51 -12.58 0.47
N GLU A 109 -12.35 -12.72 -0.53
CA GLU A 109 -13.78 -13.01 -0.36
C GLU A 109 -14.05 -14.34 0.34
N SER A 110 -13.12 -15.30 0.25
CA SER A 110 -13.16 -16.57 0.99
C SER A 110 -12.90 -16.44 2.49
N GLY A 111 -12.47 -15.28 2.96
CA GLY A 111 -11.99 -15.07 4.33
C GLY A 111 -10.60 -15.64 4.60
N THR A 112 -9.85 -15.98 3.55
CA THR A 112 -8.52 -16.61 3.66
C THR A 112 -7.46 -15.89 2.82
N LEU A 113 -6.19 -16.33 2.94
CA LEU A 113 -5.09 -15.83 2.10
C LEU A 113 -5.18 -16.29 0.64
N LYS A 114 -5.94 -17.34 0.33
CA LYS A 114 -6.00 -17.97 -0.99
C LYS A 114 -6.39 -16.99 -2.10
N ASP A 115 -7.29 -16.09 -1.82
CA ASP A 115 -7.82 -15.07 -2.73
C ASP A 115 -7.66 -13.64 -2.18
N SER A 116 -6.70 -13.47 -1.27
CA SER A 116 -6.31 -12.16 -0.73
C SER A 116 -5.52 -11.37 -1.78
N LEU A 117 -6.24 -10.89 -2.80
CA LEU A 117 -5.68 -10.31 -4.02
C LEU A 117 -6.35 -8.98 -4.38
N TYR A 118 -5.55 -8.11 -5.00
CA TYR A 118 -6.01 -6.96 -5.76
C TYR A 118 -5.40 -7.01 -7.17
N TYR A 119 -5.60 -5.99 -8.01
CA TYR A 119 -5.13 -6.02 -9.39
C TYR A 119 -4.25 -4.84 -9.72
N SER A 120 -3.11 -5.14 -10.35
CA SER A 120 -2.25 -4.20 -11.04
C SER A 120 -2.71 -4.06 -12.49
N PHE A 121 -2.73 -2.83 -13.00
CA PHE A 121 -3.08 -2.55 -14.38
C PHE A 121 -1.88 -2.02 -15.16
N ILE A 122 -1.76 -2.47 -16.41
CA ILE A 122 -1.12 -1.74 -17.48
C ILE A 122 -2.26 -1.11 -18.25
N ALA A 123 -2.33 0.20 -18.30
CA ALA A 123 -3.47 0.95 -18.85
C ALA A 123 -3.04 2.04 -19.82
N VAL A 124 -3.94 2.37 -20.74
CA VAL A 124 -3.78 3.41 -21.74
C VAL A 124 -5.04 4.29 -21.76
N ARG A 125 -4.97 5.50 -22.31
CA ARG A 125 -6.20 6.28 -22.54
C ARG A 125 -7.13 5.48 -23.43
N SER A 126 -8.46 5.55 -23.18
CA SER A 126 -9.43 4.71 -23.91
C SER A 126 -9.50 5.02 -25.39
N GLU A 127 -9.31 6.29 -25.77
CA GLU A 127 -9.24 6.72 -27.17
C GLU A 127 -8.05 6.11 -27.92
N ASP A 128 -7.01 5.72 -27.22
CA ASP A 128 -5.79 5.12 -27.79
C ASP A 128 -5.79 3.60 -27.75
N ALA A 129 -6.76 2.96 -27.07
CA ALA A 129 -6.74 1.52 -26.78
C ALA A 129 -6.61 0.63 -28.03
N ALA A 130 -7.22 1.02 -29.14
CA ALA A 130 -7.13 0.27 -30.40
C ALA A 130 -5.69 0.17 -30.95
N LYS A 131 -4.83 1.16 -30.69
CA LYS A 131 -3.43 1.20 -31.13
C LYS A 131 -2.59 0.08 -30.49
N TYR A 132 -3.04 -0.47 -29.36
CA TYR A 132 -2.36 -1.50 -28.58
C TYR A 132 -2.91 -2.92 -28.85
N LYS A 133 -3.70 -3.10 -29.91
CA LYS A 133 -4.25 -4.40 -30.29
C LYS A 133 -3.53 -4.98 -31.50
N THR A 134 -3.45 -6.32 -31.53
CA THR A 134 -3.16 -7.14 -32.70
C THR A 134 -4.37 -8.08 -32.86
N GLY A 135 -5.16 -7.88 -33.91
CA GLY A 135 -6.49 -8.49 -34.00
C GLY A 135 -7.39 -8.02 -32.83
N ASN A 136 -8.01 -8.98 -32.14
CA ASN A 136 -8.90 -8.69 -31.01
C ASN A 136 -8.18 -8.61 -29.65
N ASN A 137 -6.89 -8.96 -29.58
CA ASN A 137 -6.15 -9.04 -28.33
C ASN A 137 -5.22 -7.85 -28.12
N PHE A 138 -5.03 -7.42 -26.87
CA PHE A 138 -4.01 -6.46 -26.51
C PHE A 138 -2.63 -7.12 -26.63
N ASP A 139 -1.69 -6.39 -27.21
CA ASP A 139 -0.33 -6.82 -27.53
C ASP A 139 0.67 -5.88 -26.86
N LEU A 140 1.37 -6.40 -25.85
CA LEU A 140 2.33 -5.60 -25.07
C LEU A 140 3.58 -5.23 -25.89
N LYS A 141 3.88 -5.91 -27.02
CA LYS A 141 4.97 -5.50 -27.92
C LYS A 141 4.76 -4.10 -28.50
N LYS A 142 3.50 -3.64 -28.57
CA LYS A 142 3.17 -2.29 -29.01
C LYS A 142 3.54 -1.19 -28.00
N LEU A 143 4.05 -1.56 -26.83
CA LEU A 143 4.61 -0.64 -25.83
C LEU A 143 6.00 -0.13 -26.23
N LYS A 144 6.70 -0.80 -27.17
CA LYS A 144 8.05 -0.39 -27.60
C LYS A 144 8.05 1.05 -28.11
N GLY A 145 8.97 1.85 -27.61
CA GLY A 145 9.14 3.25 -27.99
C GLY A 145 8.09 4.21 -27.42
N LYS A 146 7.14 3.73 -26.61
CA LYS A 146 6.15 4.59 -25.94
C LYS A 146 6.73 5.26 -24.71
N THR A 147 6.06 6.31 -24.22
CA THR A 147 6.32 6.90 -22.91
C THR A 147 5.51 6.14 -21.85
N ILE A 148 6.13 5.80 -20.72
CA ILE A 148 5.44 5.07 -19.64
C ILE A 148 5.52 5.79 -18.30
N GLY A 149 4.41 5.74 -17.55
CA GLY A 149 4.33 6.15 -16.16
C GLY A 149 4.35 4.95 -15.22
N PHE A 150 5.32 4.90 -14.32
CA PHE A 150 5.35 4.00 -13.17
C PHE A 150 5.06 4.78 -11.88
N VAL A 151 4.67 4.06 -10.81
CA VAL A 151 4.43 4.70 -9.50
C VAL A 151 5.74 5.07 -8.84
N THR A 152 6.51 4.09 -8.40
CA THR A 152 7.91 4.17 -7.94
C THR A 152 8.54 2.81 -8.12
N ASN A 153 9.88 2.72 -8.09
CA ASN A 153 10.61 1.44 -8.17
C ASN A 153 10.39 0.52 -6.95
N SER A 154 9.78 1.04 -5.89
CA SER A 154 9.40 0.28 -4.68
C SER A 154 7.92 -0.13 -4.66
N SER A 155 7.15 0.26 -5.68
CA SER A 155 5.73 -0.11 -5.78
C SER A 155 5.56 -1.51 -6.34
N THR A 156 4.79 -2.35 -5.64
CA THR A 156 4.47 -3.71 -6.10
C THR A 156 3.66 -3.68 -7.38
N SER A 157 2.49 -3.03 -7.35
CA SER A 157 1.52 -3.00 -8.48
C SER A 157 1.73 -1.83 -9.43
N GLY A 158 2.58 -0.88 -9.07
CA GLY A 158 2.89 0.27 -9.92
C GLY A 158 4.24 0.16 -10.63
N PHE A 159 5.04 -0.87 -10.34
CA PHE A 159 6.33 -1.09 -11.01
C PHE A 159 6.71 -2.58 -11.05
N LYS A 160 6.91 -3.24 -9.89
CA LYS A 160 7.58 -4.55 -9.86
C LYS A 160 6.83 -5.63 -10.63
N ILE A 161 5.54 -5.82 -10.35
CA ILE A 161 4.73 -6.85 -10.99
C ILE A 161 4.43 -6.51 -12.46
N PRO A 162 3.87 -5.34 -12.81
CA PRO A 162 3.64 -5.01 -14.23
C PRO A 162 4.96 -4.89 -15.00
N GLY A 163 6.02 -4.39 -14.38
CA GLY A 163 7.35 -4.32 -14.97
C GLY A 163 7.90 -5.69 -15.30
N LYS A 164 7.72 -6.70 -14.41
CA LYS A 164 8.10 -8.08 -14.69
C LYS A 164 7.38 -8.63 -15.94
N VAL A 165 6.07 -8.42 -16.04
CA VAL A 165 5.29 -8.85 -17.20
C VAL A 165 5.76 -8.17 -18.49
N ILE A 166 6.09 -6.88 -18.44
CA ILE A 166 6.66 -6.15 -19.57
C ILE A 166 8.07 -6.66 -19.89
N ALA A 167 8.93 -6.82 -18.89
CA ALA A 167 10.30 -7.31 -19.07
C ALA A 167 10.32 -8.69 -19.73
N ASP A 168 9.45 -9.61 -19.29
CA ASP A 168 9.31 -10.94 -19.88
C ASP A 168 8.88 -10.87 -21.36
N GLU A 169 7.94 -9.98 -21.72
CA GLU A 169 7.50 -9.78 -23.11
C GLU A 169 8.63 -9.32 -24.03
N PHE A 170 9.57 -8.53 -23.49
CA PHE A 170 10.72 -8.02 -24.25
C PHE A 170 12.02 -8.80 -24.05
N GLY A 171 11.99 -9.94 -23.33
CA GLY A 171 13.16 -10.76 -23.06
C GLY A 171 14.19 -10.11 -22.15
N ILE A 172 13.77 -9.16 -21.31
CA ILE A 172 14.61 -8.44 -20.34
C ILE A 172 14.65 -9.23 -19.04
N LYS A 173 15.84 -9.52 -18.53
CA LYS A 173 16.03 -10.35 -17.33
C LYS A 173 15.83 -9.57 -16.03
N ASN A 174 16.25 -8.30 -16.00
CA ASN A 174 16.13 -7.43 -14.83
C ASN A 174 15.10 -6.35 -15.09
N THR A 175 14.06 -6.30 -14.28
CA THR A 175 12.98 -5.29 -14.37
C THR A 175 13.52 -3.86 -14.29
N ASP A 176 14.61 -3.64 -13.56
CA ASP A 176 15.20 -2.31 -13.42
C ASP A 176 15.78 -1.76 -14.72
N GLU A 177 16.09 -2.63 -15.70
CA GLU A 177 16.50 -2.20 -17.05
C GLU A 177 15.37 -1.49 -17.83
N LEU A 178 14.10 -1.66 -17.42
CA LEU A 178 12.98 -0.95 -18.05
C LEU A 178 13.05 0.56 -17.88
N ILE A 179 13.74 1.04 -16.84
CA ILE A 179 13.90 2.48 -16.61
C ILE A 179 15.05 3.09 -17.40
N GLU A 180 15.88 2.26 -18.05
CA GLU A 180 16.97 2.74 -18.90
C GLU A 180 16.40 3.40 -20.17
N PRO A 181 16.92 4.57 -20.57
CA PRO A 181 16.45 5.28 -21.76
C PRO A 181 16.58 4.39 -23.02
N ASN A 182 15.52 4.36 -23.82
CA ASN A 182 15.47 3.65 -25.11
C ASN A 182 15.66 2.12 -25.06
N LYS A 183 15.65 1.50 -23.87
CA LYS A 183 15.67 0.02 -23.75
C LYS A 183 14.37 -0.58 -24.32
N VAL A 184 13.23 -0.20 -23.73
CA VAL A 184 11.87 -0.49 -24.21
C VAL A 184 11.14 0.80 -24.50
N PHE A 185 11.16 1.73 -23.58
CA PHE A 185 10.42 2.97 -23.60
C PHE A 185 11.30 4.14 -24.06
N SER A 186 10.72 5.09 -24.79
CA SER A 186 11.42 6.35 -25.15
C SER A 186 11.63 7.23 -23.94
N LYS A 187 10.72 7.16 -22.96
CA LYS A 187 10.77 7.93 -21.71
C LYS A 187 10.04 7.18 -20.59
N VAL A 188 10.60 7.22 -19.40
CA VAL A 188 9.99 6.71 -18.16
C VAL A 188 9.77 7.87 -17.21
N VAL A 189 8.57 7.95 -16.61
CA VAL A 189 8.19 8.97 -15.63
C VAL A 189 7.66 8.27 -14.38
N PHE A 190 8.03 8.75 -13.21
CA PHE A 190 7.49 8.27 -11.94
C PHE A 190 6.44 9.24 -11.40
N GLY A 191 5.23 8.73 -11.14
CA GLY A 191 4.10 9.51 -10.61
C GLY A 191 4.05 9.61 -9.10
N ALA A 192 5.02 9.02 -8.38
CA ALA A 192 5.17 8.97 -6.92
C ALA A 192 4.05 8.26 -6.16
N SER A 193 2.85 8.16 -6.72
CA SER A 193 1.68 7.47 -6.15
C SER A 193 0.80 6.91 -7.26
N HIS A 194 -0.11 5.99 -6.93
CA HIS A 194 -1.10 5.51 -7.92
C HIS A 194 -1.94 6.66 -8.50
N PRO A 195 -2.53 7.56 -7.69
CA PRO A 195 -3.23 8.72 -8.22
C PRO A 195 -2.37 9.63 -9.10
N GLY A 196 -1.11 9.86 -8.71
CA GLY A 196 -0.18 10.67 -9.50
C GLY A 196 0.10 10.07 -10.87
N THR A 197 0.33 8.75 -10.93
CA THR A 197 0.57 8.03 -12.19
C THR A 197 -0.65 8.02 -13.10
N GLN A 198 -1.85 7.88 -12.53
CA GLN A 198 -3.12 8.01 -13.27
C GLN A 198 -3.28 9.43 -13.85
N ALA A 199 -2.91 10.46 -13.09
CA ALA A 199 -2.94 11.84 -13.56
C ALA A 199 -1.99 12.09 -14.74
N LEU A 200 -0.79 11.50 -14.74
CA LEU A 200 0.13 11.55 -15.90
C LEU A 200 -0.53 11.00 -17.17
N LEU A 201 -1.26 9.87 -17.05
CA LEU A 201 -1.98 9.26 -18.17
C LEU A 201 -3.11 10.17 -18.69
N PHE A 202 -3.92 10.72 -17.78
CA PHE A 202 -5.04 11.61 -18.17
C PHE A 202 -4.59 12.96 -18.75
N LYS A 203 -3.42 13.46 -18.34
CA LYS A 203 -2.81 14.66 -18.93
C LYS A 203 -2.25 14.41 -20.33
N GLY A 204 -1.90 13.17 -20.64
CA GLY A 204 -1.15 12.81 -21.84
C GLY A 204 0.37 12.98 -21.71
N ASP A 205 0.86 13.13 -20.48
CA ASP A 205 2.31 13.20 -20.19
C ASP A 205 3.01 11.85 -20.46
N VAL A 206 2.22 10.76 -20.45
CA VAL A 206 2.64 9.40 -20.80
C VAL A 206 1.58 8.73 -21.67
N ASP A 207 2.02 7.78 -22.52
CA ASP A 207 1.13 6.99 -23.38
C ASP A 207 0.53 5.81 -22.64
N VAL A 208 1.29 5.23 -21.71
CA VAL A 208 0.97 4.04 -20.93
C VAL A 208 1.22 4.32 -19.47
N ALA A 209 0.46 3.75 -18.57
CA ALA A 209 0.69 3.86 -17.14
C ALA A 209 0.43 2.54 -16.42
N THR A 210 1.20 2.29 -15.34
CA THR A 210 0.99 1.14 -14.48
C THR A 210 0.55 1.61 -13.10
N PHE A 211 -0.57 1.08 -12.63
CA PHE A 211 -1.14 1.45 -11.34
C PHE A 211 -2.16 0.41 -10.87
N ALA A 212 -2.61 0.56 -9.64
CA ALA A 212 -3.80 -0.09 -9.12
C ALA A 212 -4.87 0.95 -8.80
N ILE A 213 -6.13 0.54 -8.83
CA ILE A 213 -7.24 1.29 -8.25
C ILE A 213 -7.77 0.50 -7.05
N PRO A 214 -7.86 1.11 -5.86
CA PRO A 214 -8.49 0.45 -4.73
C PRO A 214 -9.95 0.15 -5.03
N LYS A 215 -10.40 -1.05 -4.72
CA LYS A 215 -11.81 -1.45 -4.88
C LYS A 215 -12.76 -0.55 -4.08
N SER A 216 -12.30 0.03 -2.98
CA SER A 216 -13.07 0.97 -2.13
C SER A 216 -13.24 2.37 -2.73
N PHE A 217 -12.57 2.70 -3.84
CA PHE A 217 -12.62 4.02 -4.43
C PHE A 217 -13.81 4.18 -5.39
N THR A 218 -14.60 5.21 -5.16
CA THR A 218 -15.73 5.60 -5.99
C THR A 218 -15.35 6.62 -7.08
N THR A 219 -14.05 6.80 -7.34
CA THR A 219 -13.54 7.75 -8.34
C THR A 219 -13.94 7.39 -9.75
N TYR A 220 -14.04 6.10 -10.01
CA TYR A 220 -14.29 5.56 -11.34
C TYR A 220 -15.61 4.82 -11.42
N GLU A 221 -16.18 4.76 -12.63
CA GLU A 221 -17.22 3.82 -13.02
C GLU A 221 -16.71 2.90 -14.12
N LEU A 222 -17.07 1.63 -14.06
CA LEU A 222 -16.84 0.67 -15.14
C LEU A 222 -17.83 0.99 -16.26
N THR A 223 -17.31 1.42 -17.41
CA THR A 223 -18.15 1.79 -18.58
C THR A 223 -18.11 0.73 -19.67
N SER A 224 -17.16 -0.19 -19.65
CA SER A 224 -17.10 -1.32 -20.60
C SER A 224 -16.22 -2.44 -20.04
N GLY A 225 -16.46 -3.67 -20.48
CA GLY A 225 -15.68 -4.86 -20.12
C GLY A 225 -16.09 -5.48 -18.78
N THR A 226 -15.23 -6.33 -18.23
CA THR A 226 -15.42 -7.00 -16.92
C THR A 226 -14.55 -6.34 -15.87
N ASP A 227 -15.12 -6.06 -14.71
CA ASP A 227 -14.44 -5.35 -13.61
C ASP A 227 -13.11 -6.02 -13.24
N PHE A 228 -12.08 -5.21 -13.08
CA PHE A 228 -10.69 -5.62 -12.80
C PHE A 228 -10.08 -6.62 -13.81
N ARG A 229 -10.58 -6.72 -15.03
CA ARG A 229 -10.03 -7.61 -16.06
C ARG A 229 -9.44 -6.82 -17.24
N THR A 230 -8.57 -7.49 -17.99
CA THR A 230 -8.08 -6.97 -19.27
C THR A 230 -9.27 -6.64 -20.17
N GLY A 231 -9.26 -5.47 -20.79
CA GLY A 231 -10.35 -4.94 -21.59
C GLY A 231 -11.33 -4.06 -20.82
N ALA A 232 -11.27 -4.03 -19.49
CA ALA A 232 -12.09 -3.12 -18.69
C ALA A 232 -11.77 -1.66 -19.02
N THR A 233 -12.81 -0.85 -19.17
CA THR A 233 -12.70 0.60 -19.35
C THR A 233 -13.36 1.29 -18.17
N TYR A 234 -12.61 2.21 -17.57
CA TYR A 234 -13.04 2.99 -16.41
C TYR A 234 -13.07 4.47 -16.76
N THR A 235 -14.16 5.13 -16.41
CA THR A 235 -14.36 6.57 -16.60
C THR A 235 -14.36 7.30 -15.27
N VAL A 236 -13.69 8.43 -15.22
CA VAL A 236 -13.68 9.31 -14.03
C VAL A 236 -15.07 9.92 -13.86
N LYS A 237 -15.69 9.69 -12.69
CA LYS A 237 -17.03 10.19 -12.38
C LYS A 237 -17.08 11.71 -12.26
N LYS A 238 -18.23 12.29 -12.57
CA LYS A 238 -18.56 13.67 -12.16
C LYS A 238 -18.53 13.75 -10.63
N GLY A 239 -17.91 14.80 -10.10
CA GLY A 239 -17.76 14.97 -8.65
C GLY A 239 -16.68 14.10 -8.00
N ALA A 240 -15.82 13.43 -8.79
CA ALA A 240 -14.63 12.79 -8.27
C ALA A 240 -13.78 13.80 -7.48
N VAL A 241 -13.26 13.36 -6.33
CA VAL A 241 -12.43 14.23 -5.47
C VAL A 241 -11.04 14.45 -6.08
N ALA A 242 -10.33 15.45 -5.58
CA ALA A 242 -8.94 15.71 -5.96
C ALA A 242 -8.07 14.45 -5.88
N PRO A 243 -7.15 14.25 -6.83
CA PRO A 243 -6.83 15.12 -7.97
C PRO A 243 -7.73 14.90 -9.22
N PHE A 244 -8.74 14.04 -9.15
CA PHE A 244 -9.45 13.51 -10.32
C PHE A 244 -10.60 14.38 -10.81
N GLY A 245 -11.12 15.33 -10.03
CA GLY A 245 -12.25 16.16 -10.43
C GLY A 245 -12.08 16.87 -11.78
N GLN A 246 -10.85 17.32 -12.07
CA GLN A 246 -10.50 17.96 -13.35
C GLN A 246 -10.47 17.00 -14.56
N TYR A 247 -10.49 15.70 -14.32
CA TYR A 247 -10.49 14.64 -15.35
C TYR A 247 -11.85 13.98 -15.51
N ALA A 248 -12.92 14.54 -14.93
CA ALA A 248 -14.27 13.99 -15.06
C ALA A 248 -14.63 13.72 -16.54
N GLY A 249 -15.11 12.50 -16.82
CA GLY A 249 -15.42 12.03 -18.17
C GLY A 249 -14.23 11.45 -18.95
N LYS A 250 -12.97 11.64 -18.50
CA LYS A 250 -11.83 10.95 -19.11
C LYS A 250 -11.81 9.48 -18.71
N SER A 251 -11.32 8.63 -19.62
CA SER A 251 -11.35 7.18 -19.43
C SER A 251 -9.99 6.55 -19.71
N PHE A 252 -9.72 5.44 -19.03
CA PHE A 252 -8.62 4.55 -19.38
C PHE A 252 -9.13 3.13 -19.63
N THR A 253 -8.42 2.40 -20.49
CA THR A 253 -8.66 0.99 -20.77
C THR A 253 -7.50 0.15 -20.24
N VAL A 254 -7.82 -0.92 -19.53
CA VAL A 254 -6.85 -1.89 -19.00
C VAL A 254 -6.40 -2.81 -20.13
N ILE A 255 -5.16 -2.69 -20.59
CA ILE A 255 -4.60 -3.56 -21.64
C ILE A 255 -4.00 -4.84 -21.06
N ARG A 256 -3.66 -4.86 -19.78
CA ARG A 256 -3.28 -6.03 -19.00
C ARG A 256 -3.68 -5.86 -17.55
N SER A 257 -4.38 -6.84 -17.00
CA SER A 257 -4.71 -6.94 -15.57
C SER A 257 -3.92 -8.10 -14.96
N ILE A 258 -3.30 -7.87 -13.81
CA ILE A 258 -2.40 -8.81 -13.17
C ILE A 258 -2.80 -8.93 -11.70
N PRO A 259 -3.09 -10.15 -11.17
CA PRO A 259 -3.38 -10.33 -9.75
C PRO A 259 -2.12 -10.08 -8.90
N VAL A 260 -2.30 -9.44 -7.75
CA VAL A 260 -1.24 -9.09 -6.82
C VAL A 260 -1.71 -9.37 -5.40
N TYR A 261 -0.87 -9.94 -4.55
CA TYR A 261 -1.19 -10.17 -3.14
C TYR A 261 -1.48 -8.85 -2.42
N ASN A 262 -2.54 -8.83 -1.60
CA ASN A 262 -2.83 -7.71 -0.73
C ASN A 262 -1.62 -7.39 0.15
N GLY A 263 -1.37 -6.11 0.39
CA GLY A 263 -0.23 -5.68 1.18
C GLY A 263 -0.38 -6.01 2.66
N PRO A 264 0.73 -6.13 3.41
CA PRO A 264 0.70 -6.35 4.85
C PRO A 264 0.52 -5.08 5.66
N ILE A 265 -0.13 -5.22 6.83
CA ILE A 265 0.16 -4.40 7.99
C ILE A 265 1.48 -4.92 8.54
N VAL A 266 2.42 -4.01 8.73
CA VAL A 266 3.81 -4.29 9.08
C VAL A 266 4.12 -3.67 10.44
N PHE A 267 4.78 -4.44 11.30
CA PHE A 267 5.31 -3.97 12.57
C PHE A 267 6.84 -3.91 12.55
N ASN A 268 7.40 -2.89 13.21
CA ASN A 268 8.78 -2.93 13.66
C ASN A 268 8.79 -3.56 15.06
N THR A 269 9.14 -4.84 15.14
CA THR A 269 9.06 -5.65 16.37
C THR A 269 10.14 -5.30 17.39
N LYS A 270 11.18 -4.56 16.98
CA LYS A 270 12.21 -4.03 17.88
C LYS A 270 11.71 -2.84 18.70
N THR A 271 10.87 -2.01 18.11
CA THR A 271 10.41 -0.74 18.71
C THR A 271 8.97 -0.78 19.21
N LEU A 272 8.19 -1.78 18.82
CA LEU A 272 6.83 -2.05 19.31
C LEU A 272 6.89 -3.24 20.29
N SER A 273 6.44 -3.06 21.54
CA SER A 273 6.47 -4.12 22.54
C SER A 273 5.61 -5.32 22.13
N LYS A 274 6.00 -6.54 22.54
CA LYS A 274 5.22 -7.76 22.27
C LYS A 274 3.77 -7.65 22.78
N GLU A 275 3.57 -7.05 23.95
CA GLU A 275 2.26 -6.82 24.53
C GLU A 275 1.40 -5.93 23.61
N ASP A 276 1.96 -4.82 23.11
CA ASP A 276 1.24 -3.93 22.18
C ASP A 276 0.97 -4.62 20.84
N GLN A 277 1.92 -5.41 20.32
CA GLN A 277 1.72 -6.19 19.09
C GLN A 277 0.50 -7.10 19.19
N GLU A 278 0.36 -7.86 20.29
CA GLU A 278 -0.76 -8.77 20.48
C GLU A 278 -2.08 -8.01 20.69
N LYS A 279 -2.08 -6.92 21.47
CA LYS A 279 -3.26 -6.08 21.65
C LYS A 279 -3.75 -5.49 20.31
N ILE A 280 -2.84 -4.98 19.50
CA ILE A 280 -3.16 -4.38 18.21
C ILE A 280 -3.67 -5.45 17.23
N LYS A 281 -3.02 -6.60 17.11
CA LYS A 281 -3.49 -7.71 16.27
C LYS A 281 -4.91 -8.13 16.64
N LYS A 282 -5.15 -8.38 17.94
CA LYS A 282 -6.47 -8.75 18.45
C LYS A 282 -7.54 -7.71 18.13
N ALA A 283 -7.22 -6.42 18.32
CA ALA A 283 -8.16 -5.34 18.03
C ALA A 283 -8.47 -5.26 16.53
N LEU A 284 -7.45 -5.28 15.67
CA LEU A 284 -7.62 -5.18 14.22
C LEU A 284 -8.41 -6.36 13.63
N MET A 285 -8.26 -7.56 14.19
CA MET A 285 -8.99 -8.76 13.76
C MET A 285 -10.41 -8.86 14.36
N SER A 286 -10.83 -7.90 15.18
CA SER A 286 -12.15 -7.93 15.82
C SER A 286 -13.27 -7.67 14.81
N LYS A 287 -14.47 -8.17 15.16
CA LYS A 287 -15.69 -7.90 14.40
C LYS A 287 -16.02 -6.40 14.38
N GLU A 288 -15.75 -5.67 15.46
CA GLU A 288 -15.95 -4.23 15.55
C GLU A 288 -15.15 -3.49 14.46
N VAL A 289 -13.89 -3.86 14.25
CA VAL A 289 -13.04 -3.28 13.21
C VAL A 289 -13.50 -3.70 11.82
N THR A 290 -13.90 -4.95 11.65
CA THR A 290 -14.43 -5.45 10.36
C THR A 290 -15.74 -4.75 9.97
N ASP A 291 -16.59 -4.39 10.94
CA ASP A 291 -17.84 -3.67 10.71
C ASP A 291 -17.65 -2.14 10.64
N ASN A 292 -16.46 -1.63 10.94
CA ASN A 292 -16.16 -0.20 10.91
C ASN A 292 -16.02 0.31 9.46
N PRO A 293 -16.93 1.19 8.98
CA PRO A 293 -16.95 1.61 7.57
C PRO A 293 -15.78 2.50 7.17
N TYR A 294 -15.05 3.06 8.13
CA TYR A 294 -13.82 3.81 7.86
C TYR A 294 -12.61 2.88 7.66
N ILE A 295 -12.68 1.66 8.17
CA ILE A 295 -11.65 0.63 7.92
C ILE A 295 -12.06 -0.20 6.71
N PHE A 296 -13.25 -0.79 6.75
CA PHE A 296 -13.79 -1.63 5.69
C PHE A 296 -15.10 -1.02 5.14
N SER A 297 -15.02 -0.33 4.01
CA SER A 297 -16.23 0.19 3.34
C SER A 297 -17.10 -0.96 2.86
N PRO A 298 -18.38 -1.07 3.26
CA PRO A 298 -19.31 -2.03 2.68
C PRO A 298 -19.51 -1.76 1.18
N LYS A 299 -19.56 -2.82 0.37
CA LYS A 299 -19.69 -2.74 -1.10
C LYS A 299 -20.93 -1.93 -1.54
N GLU A 300 -22.05 -2.13 -0.87
CA GLU A 300 -23.30 -1.45 -1.18
C GLU A 300 -23.24 0.07 -0.92
N LYS A 301 -22.42 0.47 0.06
CA LYS A 301 -22.30 1.89 0.47
C LYS A 301 -21.22 2.65 -0.29
N THR A 302 -20.39 1.98 -1.07
CA THR A 302 -19.28 2.66 -1.79
C THR A 302 -19.78 3.50 -2.97
N LYS A 303 -20.97 3.21 -3.50
CA LYS A 303 -21.50 3.93 -4.68
C LYS A 303 -21.90 5.38 -4.38
N ASP A 304 -22.46 5.65 -3.18
CA ASP A 304 -23.06 6.95 -2.82
C ASP A 304 -22.54 7.55 -1.52
N SER A 305 -21.64 6.84 -0.81
CA SER A 305 -21.18 7.25 0.51
C SER A 305 -20.01 8.25 0.44
N LYS A 306 -20.10 9.29 1.28
CA LYS A 306 -18.97 10.16 1.61
C LYS A 306 -17.91 9.48 2.50
N ILE A 307 -18.21 8.26 3.01
CA ILE A 307 -17.31 7.47 3.84
C ILE A 307 -16.44 6.63 2.92
N ARG A 308 -15.14 6.73 3.08
CA ARG A 308 -14.13 5.96 2.36
C ARG A 308 -13.31 5.17 3.35
N GLY A 309 -13.51 3.85 3.40
CA GLY A 309 -12.67 2.96 4.18
C GLY A 309 -11.31 2.74 3.51
N LEU A 310 -10.33 2.35 4.31
CA LEU A 310 -9.01 1.95 3.80
C LEU A 310 -9.11 0.73 2.89
N PHE A 311 -10.06 -0.17 3.17
CA PHE A 311 -10.31 -1.42 2.45
C PHE A 311 -11.77 -1.54 2.04
N LEU A 312 -12.07 -2.40 1.05
CA LEU A 312 -13.43 -2.76 0.68
C LEU A 312 -13.84 -4.04 1.39
N ARG A 313 -15.03 -4.08 1.95
CA ARG A 313 -15.68 -5.29 2.45
C ARG A 313 -16.66 -5.81 1.42
N GLU A 314 -16.24 -6.78 0.63
CA GLU A 314 -17.05 -7.36 -0.46
C GLU A 314 -18.16 -8.27 0.08
N ASN A 315 -17.92 -8.92 1.22
CA ASN A 315 -18.86 -9.76 1.94
C ASN A 315 -18.46 -9.87 3.43
N PRO A 316 -19.28 -10.54 4.30
CA PRO A 316 -18.99 -10.67 5.73
C PRO A 316 -17.69 -11.38 6.10
N ASN A 317 -17.09 -12.16 5.18
CA ASN A 317 -15.86 -12.93 5.46
C ASN A 317 -14.60 -12.05 5.32
N VAL A 318 -14.71 -10.87 4.68
CA VAL A 318 -13.58 -9.96 4.49
C VAL A 318 -13.29 -9.22 5.79
N GLY A 319 -12.06 -9.34 6.27
CA GLY A 319 -11.52 -8.68 7.45
C GLY A 319 -10.00 -8.83 7.47
N PHE A 320 -9.34 -8.42 8.55
CA PHE A 320 -7.92 -8.69 8.71
C PHE A 320 -7.70 -10.14 9.16
N ILE A 321 -6.69 -10.78 8.55
CA ILE A 321 -6.22 -12.13 8.88
C ILE A 321 -4.70 -12.12 9.05
N GLU A 322 -4.18 -13.10 9.80
CA GLU A 322 -2.74 -13.24 9.96
C GLU A 322 -2.05 -13.60 8.65
N THR A 323 -0.84 -13.07 8.49
CA THR A 323 0.05 -13.37 7.38
C THR A 323 1.49 -13.48 7.87
N ASN A 324 2.42 -13.78 6.98
CA ASN A 324 3.83 -13.89 7.33
C ASN A 324 4.75 -13.62 6.11
N THR A 325 6.04 -13.53 6.38
CA THR A 325 7.07 -13.29 5.35
C THR A 325 7.05 -14.36 4.24
N ALA A 326 6.90 -15.65 4.60
CA ALA A 326 6.96 -16.74 3.63
C ALA A 326 5.85 -16.63 2.57
N TRP A 327 4.66 -16.17 2.97
CA TRP A 327 3.57 -15.94 2.02
C TRP A 327 3.93 -14.86 0.99
N TYR A 328 4.58 -13.76 1.40
CA TYR A 328 5.03 -12.72 0.48
C TYR A 328 6.22 -13.15 -0.38
N GLU A 329 7.13 -13.97 0.15
CA GLU A 329 8.26 -14.52 -0.61
C GLU A 329 7.79 -15.46 -1.73
N SER A 330 6.68 -16.19 -1.54
CA SER A 330 6.09 -17.05 -2.58
C SER A 330 5.69 -16.25 -3.83
N MET A 331 5.41 -14.95 -3.70
CA MET A 331 5.07 -14.06 -4.81
C MET A 331 6.25 -13.88 -5.79
N LYS A 332 7.50 -14.03 -5.33
CA LYS A 332 8.70 -13.96 -6.19
C LYS A 332 8.72 -15.04 -7.28
N GLY A 333 7.96 -16.13 -7.10
CA GLY A 333 7.82 -17.25 -8.03
C GLY A 333 6.60 -17.17 -8.96
N ILE A 334 5.74 -16.18 -8.83
CA ILE A 334 4.59 -16.03 -9.74
C ILE A 334 5.08 -15.55 -11.10
N LYS A 335 4.98 -16.46 -12.09
CA LYS A 335 5.29 -16.22 -13.51
C LYS A 335 4.10 -15.63 -14.24
#